data_ef189d071048af5654a951da4e8b2754
#
_entry.id   ef189d071048af5654a951da4e8b2754
#
_cell.length_a   1.000
_cell.length_b   1.000
_cell.length_c   1.000
_cell.angle_alpha   90.00
_cell.angle_beta   90.00
_cell.angle_gamma   90.00
#
_symmetry.space_group_name_H-M   'P 1'
#
loop_
_entity.id
_entity.type
_entity.pdbx_description
1 polymer ?
#
loop_
_entity_poly.entity_id
_entity_poly.type
_entity_poly.pdbx_seq_one_letter_code
_entity_poly.pdbx_strand_id
1 'polypeptide(L)'
;MRRHLSILMWLARSSLWKLLALFLLTAGAEAVWFFLALQNAPDTSLETLAGGGALALPCAVSFLLLSALLGRVGCDLGARQSYTLRRLAVTEKAVFTWQWIYNSGCFLLFWAFQLAVSFGLCAMYAAQAEPSMVSGQTVFLAFSRVALLHALLPLEETFLWFRNAFFVLALGAACAALPYRQRRRRLGWEIAAACTVALFGFPAGVGQWEGNGISLLLMVFLLLECCFCVYGREGELVNEGT
;
A
#
# COMPACT_ATOMS: atom_id res chain seq x y z
N MET A 1 13.32 4.77 25.67
CA MET A 1 13.09 3.63 24.79
C MET A 1 11.78 2.88 25.06
N ARG A 2 11.44 2.49 26.29
CA ARG A 2 10.20 1.71 26.58
C ARG A 2 8.89 2.39 26.15
N ARG A 3 8.79 3.72 26.22
CA ARG A 3 7.57 4.46 25.83
C ARG A 3 7.30 4.45 24.31
N HIS A 4 8.35 4.44 23.50
CA HIS A 4 8.21 4.40 22.04
C HIS A 4 7.79 3.01 21.52
N LEU A 5 8.33 1.96 22.11
CA LEU A 5 7.94 0.58 21.80
C LEU A 5 6.46 0.30 22.16
N SER A 6 5.93 0.94 23.21
CA SER A 6 4.52 0.77 23.58
C SER A 6 3.55 1.34 22.53
N ILE A 7 3.96 2.37 21.79
CA ILE A 7 3.15 2.89 20.66
C ILE A 7 3.06 1.86 19.53
N LEU A 8 4.20 1.30 19.11
CA LEU A 8 4.23 0.25 18.08
C LEU A 8 3.42 -0.98 18.49
N MET A 9 3.58 -1.46 19.72
CA MET A 9 2.80 -2.59 20.23
C MET A 9 1.30 -2.31 20.22
N TRP A 10 0.89 -1.09 20.59
CA TRP A 10 -0.51 -0.69 20.55
C TRP A 10 -1.06 -0.66 19.13
N LEU A 11 -0.30 -0.07 18.17
CA LEU A 11 -0.65 -0.05 16.75
C LEU A 11 -0.80 -1.48 16.20
N ALA A 12 0.20 -2.33 16.44
CA ALA A 12 0.20 -3.72 15.99
C ALA A 12 -0.99 -4.50 16.58
N ARG A 13 -1.24 -4.40 17.87
CA ARG A 13 -2.34 -5.11 18.54
C ARG A 13 -3.71 -4.70 17.99
N SER A 14 -3.88 -3.44 17.57
CA SER A 14 -5.15 -2.92 17.07
C SER A 14 -5.46 -3.32 15.64
N SER A 15 -4.42 -3.59 14.82
CA SER A 15 -4.57 -3.78 13.37
C SER A 15 -4.10 -5.14 12.86
N LEU A 16 -3.25 -5.88 13.58
CA LEU A 16 -2.58 -7.09 13.07
C LEU A 16 -3.57 -8.16 12.58
N TRP A 17 -4.61 -8.48 13.37
CA TRP A 17 -5.63 -9.44 12.98
C TRP A 17 -6.43 -9.02 11.75
N LYS A 18 -6.71 -7.72 11.64
CA LYS A 18 -7.42 -7.16 10.50
C LYS A 18 -6.56 -7.21 9.24
N LEU A 19 -5.25 -6.96 9.38
CA LEU A 19 -4.28 -7.07 8.28
C LEU A 19 -4.16 -8.51 7.80
N LEU A 20 -4.02 -9.48 8.73
CA LEU A 20 -3.96 -10.89 8.36
C LEU A 20 -5.23 -11.35 7.66
N ALA A 21 -6.40 -10.99 8.18
CA ALA A 21 -7.67 -11.32 7.56
C ALA A 21 -7.78 -10.68 6.15
N LEU A 22 -7.37 -9.42 6.00
CA LEU A 22 -7.37 -8.74 4.71
C LEU A 22 -6.46 -9.45 3.70
N PHE A 23 -5.25 -9.84 4.10
CA PHE A 23 -4.31 -10.53 3.23
C PHE A 23 -4.83 -11.91 2.80
N LEU A 24 -5.40 -12.68 3.72
CA LEU A 24 -6.00 -13.98 3.39
C LEU A 24 -7.20 -13.83 2.44
N LEU A 25 -8.06 -12.84 2.67
CA LEU A 25 -9.19 -12.55 1.79
C LEU A 25 -8.72 -12.11 0.40
N THR A 26 -7.66 -11.30 0.31
CA THR A 26 -7.07 -10.87 -0.96
C THR A 26 -6.53 -12.07 -1.73
N ALA A 27 -5.70 -12.91 -1.11
CA ALA A 27 -5.16 -14.11 -1.74
C ALA A 27 -6.27 -15.06 -2.22
N GLY A 28 -7.30 -15.25 -1.39
CA GLY A 28 -8.46 -16.07 -1.75
C GLY A 28 -9.23 -15.49 -2.93
N ALA A 29 -9.49 -14.18 -2.94
CA ALA A 29 -10.20 -13.52 -4.02
C ALA A 29 -9.41 -13.58 -5.35
N GLU A 30 -8.10 -13.31 -5.30
CA GLU A 30 -7.22 -13.41 -6.47
C GLU A 30 -7.14 -14.83 -7.01
N ALA A 31 -6.96 -15.82 -6.13
CA ALA A 31 -6.91 -17.23 -6.52
C ALA A 31 -8.22 -17.69 -7.15
N VAL A 32 -9.37 -17.37 -6.55
CA VAL A 32 -10.69 -17.74 -7.09
C VAL A 32 -10.90 -17.06 -8.44
N TRP A 33 -10.65 -15.76 -8.55
CA TRP A 33 -10.87 -15.04 -9.81
C TRP A 33 -9.93 -15.52 -10.91
N PHE A 34 -8.68 -15.75 -10.59
CA PHE A 34 -7.68 -16.27 -11.54
C PHE A 34 -8.07 -17.67 -12.02
N PHE A 35 -8.50 -18.56 -11.11
CA PHE A 35 -8.95 -19.90 -11.43
C PHE A 35 -10.20 -19.90 -12.31
N LEU A 36 -11.19 -19.06 -12.01
CA LEU A 36 -12.39 -18.91 -12.85
C LEU A 36 -12.04 -18.36 -14.25
N ALA A 37 -11.12 -17.41 -14.33
CA ALA A 37 -10.66 -16.89 -15.61
C ALA A 37 -9.95 -17.97 -16.46
N LEU A 38 -9.14 -18.81 -15.82
CA LEU A 38 -8.46 -19.93 -16.46
C LEU A 38 -9.44 -20.99 -16.96
N GLN A 39 -10.48 -21.32 -16.17
CA GLN A 39 -11.52 -22.28 -16.59
C GLN A 39 -12.36 -21.79 -17.77
N ASN A 40 -12.66 -20.48 -17.82
CA ASN A 40 -13.46 -19.89 -18.89
C ASN A 40 -12.69 -19.73 -20.21
N ALA A 41 -11.38 -19.72 -20.15
CA ALA A 41 -10.51 -19.52 -21.32
C ALA A 41 -9.19 -20.31 -21.17
N PRO A 42 -9.23 -21.66 -21.30
CA PRO A 42 -8.08 -22.52 -21.02
C PRO A 42 -6.90 -22.28 -21.97
N ASP A 43 -7.17 -21.83 -23.20
CA ASP A 43 -6.15 -21.59 -24.24
C ASP A 43 -5.54 -20.17 -24.15
N THR A 44 -5.82 -19.44 -23.06
CA THR A 44 -5.36 -18.05 -22.92
C THR A 44 -3.95 -18.00 -22.33
N SER A 45 -3.09 -17.15 -22.88
CA SER A 45 -1.74 -16.94 -22.36
C SER A 45 -1.78 -16.31 -20.95
N LEU A 46 -0.75 -16.62 -20.12
CA LEU A 46 -0.60 -16.05 -18.80
C LEU A 46 -0.63 -14.51 -18.81
N GLU A 47 -0.03 -13.89 -19.82
CA GLU A 47 0.00 -12.43 -19.99
C GLU A 47 -1.41 -11.84 -20.10
N THR A 48 -2.26 -12.48 -20.90
CA THR A 48 -3.65 -12.03 -21.12
C THR A 48 -4.50 -12.24 -19.87
N LEU A 49 -4.34 -13.37 -19.18
CA LEU A 49 -5.03 -13.64 -17.90
C LEU A 49 -4.64 -12.63 -16.82
N ALA A 50 -3.35 -12.41 -16.64
CA ALA A 50 -2.84 -11.46 -15.65
C ALA A 50 -3.17 -10.01 -16.01
N GLY A 51 -3.16 -9.64 -17.31
CA GLY A 51 -3.52 -8.32 -17.81
C GLY A 51 -5.02 -8.04 -17.83
N GLY A 52 -5.86 -9.08 -17.85
CA GLY A 52 -7.32 -8.99 -17.93
C GLY A 52 -8.05 -8.51 -16.66
N GLY A 53 -7.32 -7.98 -15.67
CA GLY A 53 -7.92 -7.43 -14.44
C GLY A 53 -8.14 -8.44 -13.32
N ALA A 54 -7.91 -9.74 -13.56
CA ALA A 54 -8.10 -10.79 -12.56
C ALA A 54 -7.24 -10.60 -11.31
N LEU A 55 -6.03 -10.03 -11.46
CA LEU A 55 -5.14 -9.66 -10.36
C LEU A 55 -5.34 -8.21 -9.93
N ALA A 56 -5.54 -7.30 -10.89
CA ALA A 56 -5.54 -5.86 -10.63
C ALA A 56 -6.74 -5.42 -9.77
N LEU A 57 -7.94 -5.94 -10.02
CA LEU A 57 -9.14 -5.52 -9.28
C LEU A 57 -9.11 -5.95 -7.81
N PRO A 58 -8.87 -7.22 -7.44
CA PRO A 58 -8.78 -7.60 -6.02
C PRO A 58 -7.63 -6.89 -5.30
N CYS A 59 -6.48 -6.73 -5.96
CA CYS A 59 -5.34 -5.98 -5.43
C CYS A 59 -5.73 -4.52 -5.13
N ALA A 60 -6.37 -3.81 -6.08
CA ALA A 60 -6.80 -2.44 -5.92
C ALA A 60 -7.82 -2.26 -4.78
N VAL A 61 -8.83 -3.15 -4.70
CA VAL A 61 -9.81 -3.14 -3.61
C VAL A 61 -9.12 -3.36 -2.25
N SER A 62 -8.24 -4.35 -2.17
CA SER A 62 -7.51 -4.66 -0.94
C SER A 62 -6.56 -3.53 -0.53
N PHE A 63 -5.92 -2.88 -1.48
CA PHE A 63 -5.10 -1.69 -1.24
C PHE A 63 -5.94 -0.54 -0.64
N LEU A 64 -7.14 -0.27 -1.17
CA LEU A 64 -8.05 0.74 -0.63
C LEU A 64 -8.53 0.38 0.78
N LEU A 65 -8.87 -0.88 1.01
CA LEU A 65 -9.27 -1.36 2.34
C LEU A 65 -8.11 -1.25 3.35
N LEU A 66 -6.89 -1.60 2.93
CA LEU A 66 -5.68 -1.42 3.74
C LEU A 66 -5.48 0.05 4.11
N SER A 67 -5.56 0.95 3.13
CA SER A 67 -5.40 2.39 3.34
C SER A 67 -6.47 2.94 4.29
N ALA A 68 -7.72 2.52 4.13
CA ALA A 68 -8.81 2.90 5.01
C ALA A 68 -8.64 2.34 6.44
N LEU A 69 -8.14 1.11 6.57
CA LEU A 69 -7.89 0.47 7.85
C LEU A 69 -6.77 1.21 8.59
N LEU A 70 -5.64 1.47 7.94
CA LEU A 70 -4.49 2.15 8.54
C LEU A 70 -4.79 3.62 8.85
N GLY A 71 -5.53 4.31 7.98
CA GLY A 71 -5.96 5.69 8.21
C GLY A 71 -6.91 5.84 9.41
N ARG A 72 -7.70 4.82 9.74
CA ARG A 72 -8.60 4.85 10.90
C ARG A 72 -7.89 4.62 12.23
N VAL A 73 -6.69 4.05 12.23
CA VAL A 73 -5.94 3.81 13.46
C VAL A 73 -5.52 5.13 14.07
N GLY A 74 -6.00 5.41 15.26
CA GLY A 74 -5.74 6.69 15.97
C GLY A 74 -6.76 7.81 15.69
N CYS A 75 -7.77 7.59 14.83
CA CYS A 75 -8.91 8.49 14.68
C CYS A 75 -9.85 8.40 15.89
N ASP A 76 -10.49 9.52 16.24
CA ASP A 76 -11.40 9.65 17.41
C ASP A 76 -12.77 8.95 17.22
N LEU A 77 -12.90 8.04 16.26
CA LEU A 77 -14.10 7.23 16.06
C LEU A 77 -14.43 6.28 17.22
N GLY A 78 -13.62 6.31 18.29
CA GLY A 78 -13.88 5.63 19.55
C GLY A 78 -13.18 6.34 20.70
N ALA A 79 -13.96 6.88 21.64
CA ALA A 79 -13.49 7.66 22.80
C ALA A 79 -12.36 7.01 23.64
N ARG A 80 -12.14 5.71 23.49
CA ARG A 80 -11.09 4.97 24.20
C ARG A 80 -9.69 5.13 23.62
N GLN A 81 -9.56 5.37 22.30
CA GLN A 81 -8.24 5.38 21.63
C GLN A 81 -7.49 6.69 21.86
N SER A 82 -8.17 7.84 21.76
CA SER A 82 -7.57 9.15 22.02
C SER A 82 -7.16 9.32 23.48
N TYR A 83 -7.95 8.78 24.40
CA TYR A 83 -7.66 8.80 25.83
C TYR A 83 -6.38 8.03 26.19
N THR A 84 -6.14 6.89 25.54
CA THR A 84 -4.92 6.09 25.77
C THR A 84 -3.66 6.82 25.28
N LEU A 85 -3.73 7.47 24.11
CA LEU A 85 -2.61 8.25 23.57
C LEU A 85 -2.27 9.47 24.43
N ARG A 86 -3.27 10.18 24.96
CA ARG A 86 -3.06 11.33 25.88
C ARG A 86 -2.41 10.92 27.19
N ARG A 87 -2.67 9.70 27.68
CA ARG A 87 -2.04 9.17 28.92
C ARG A 87 -0.57 8.79 28.74
N LEU A 88 -0.10 8.55 27.53
CA LEU A 88 1.28 8.11 27.30
C LEU A 88 2.31 9.25 27.44
N ALA A 89 1.89 10.49 27.67
CA ALA A 89 2.78 11.67 27.80
C ALA A 89 3.86 11.71 26.69
N VAL A 90 3.45 11.45 25.45
CA VAL A 90 4.31 11.44 24.25
C VAL A 90 3.87 12.58 23.36
N THR A 91 4.82 13.27 22.73
CA THR A 91 4.54 14.37 21.79
C THR A 91 3.78 13.86 20.57
N GLU A 92 2.88 14.68 20.02
CA GLU A 92 2.12 14.32 18.79
C GLU A 92 3.06 14.02 17.62
N LYS A 93 4.19 14.74 17.54
CA LYS A 93 5.24 14.51 16.52
C LYS A 93 5.79 13.08 16.62
N ALA A 94 6.08 12.59 17.81
CA ALA A 94 6.57 11.23 18.01
C ALA A 94 5.50 10.18 17.69
N VAL A 95 4.23 10.42 18.02
CA VAL A 95 3.12 9.51 17.65
C VAL A 95 2.99 9.42 16.14
N PHE A 96 3.02 10.57 15.43
CA PHE A 96 3.00 10.60 13.97
C PHE A 96 4.16 9.80 13.34
N THR A 97 5.40 10.02 13.82
CA THR A 97 6.57 9.33 13.30
C THR A 97 6.44 7.81 13.43
N TRP A 98 6.05 7.32 14.62
CA TRP A 98 5.89 5.89 14.84
C TRP A 98 4.74 5.29 14.05
N GLN A 99 3.65 6.03 13.89
CA GLN A 99 2.53 5.63 13.07
C GLN A 99 2.90 5.61 11.58
N TRP A 100 3.67 6.60 11.11
CA TRP A 100 4.20 6.63 9.75
C TRP A 100 5.09 5.42 9.46
N ILE A 101 6.07 5.13 10.32
CA ILE A 101 6.96 3.96 10.19
C ILE A 101 6.14 2.67 10.16
N TYR A 102 5.19 2.52 11.07
CA TYR A 102 4.32 1.35 11.14
C TYR A 102 3.48 1.18 9.86
N ASN A 103 2.81 2.23 9.42
CA ASN A 103 1.98 2.20 8.22
C ASN A 103 2.81 1.89 6.97
N SER A 104 3.99 2.51 6.83
CA SER A 104 4.92 2.21 5.73
C SER A 104 5.36 0.75 5.74
N GLY A 105 5.64 0.19 6.92
CA GLY A 105 5.92 -1.24 7.09
C GLY A 105 4.75 -2.12 6.66
N CYS A 106 3.50 -1.73 6.96
CA CYS A 106 2.31 -2.47 6.52
C CYS A 106 2.12 -2.43 4.98
N PHE A 107 2.37 -1.28 4.33
CA PHE A 107 2.34 -1.19 2.86
C PHE A 107 3.47 -2.00 2.21
N LEU A 108 4.66 -2.00 2.80
CA LEU A 108 5.77 -2.83 2.33
C LEU A 108 5.44 -4.33 2.45
N LEU A 109 4.83 -4.75 3.57
CA LEU A 109 4.35 -6.12 3.74
C LEU A 109 3.27 -6.48 2.74
N PHE A 110 2.34 -5.56 2.44
CA PHE A 110 1.32 -5.77 1.42
C PHE A 110 1.95 -5.94 0.03
N TRP A 111 2.94 -5.12 -0.31
CA TRP A 111 3.68 -5.25 -1.57
C TRP A 111 4.39 -6.61 -1.67
N ALA A 112 5.13 -7.01 -0.64
CA ALA A 112 5.81 -8.31 -0.61
C ALA A 112 4.82 -9.48 -0.67
N PHE A 113 3.71 -9.38 0.04
CA PHE A 113 2.62 -10.35 0.01
C PHE A 113 2.02 -10.47 -1.40
N GLN A 114 1.73 -9.34 -2.05
CA GLN A 114 1.16 -9.31 -3.40
C GLN A 114 2.09 -9.94 -4.43
N LEU A 115 3.41 -9.71 -4.28
CA LEU A 115 4.43 -10.34 -5.09
C LEU A 115 4.43 -11.87 -4.88
N ALA A 116 4.35 -12.33 -3.64
CA ALA A 116 4.31 -13.76 -3.33
C ALA A 116 3.05 -14.44 -3.90
N VAL A 117 1.88 -13.81 -3.79
CA VAL A 117 0.63 -14.31 -4.37
C VAL A 117 0.74 -14.38 -5.90
N SER A 118 1.25 -13.33 -6.54
CA SER A 118 1.44 -13.30 -8.01
C SER A 118 2.36 -14.43 -8.48
N PHE A 119 3.46 -14.70 -7.79
CA PHE A 119 4.32 -15.86 -8.10
C PHE A 119 3.60 -17.20 -7.90
N GLY A 120 2.82 -17.34 -6.82
CA GLY A 120 2.01 -18.53 -6.57
C GLY A 120 1.00 -18.81 -7.68
N LEU A 121 0.31 -17.77 -8.17
CA LEU A 121 -0.65 -17.88 -9.27
C LEU A 121 0.04 -18.19 -10.61
N CYS A 122 1.20 -17.60 -10.88
CA CYS A 122 2.00 -17.96 -12.05
C CYS A 122 2.47 -19.44 -12.02
N ALA A 123 2.88 -19.92 -10.84
CA ALA A 123 3.26 -21.32 -10.65
C ALA A 123 2.05 -22.26 -10.83
N MET A 124 0.88 -21.87 -10.32
CA MET A 124 -0.37 -22.62 -10.50
C MET A 124 -0.75 -22.70 -11.99
N TYR A 125 -0.64 -21.60 -12.72
CA TYR A 125 -0.85 -21.60 -14.17
C TYR A 125 0.11 -22.58 -14.88
N ALA A 126 1.41 -22.50 -14.58
CA ALA A 126 2.42 -23.35 -15.20
C ALA A 126 2.19 -24.86 -14.92
N ALA A 127 1.54 -25.21 -13.80
CA ALA A 127 1.20 -26.59 -13.45
C ALA A 127 -0.07 -27.11 -14.14
N GLN A 128 -0.98 -26.23 -14.60
CA GLN A 128 -2.29 -26.59 -15.15
C GLN A 128 -2.41 -26.36 -16.65
N ALA A 129 -1.64 -25.42 -17.20
CA ALA A 129 -1.68 -25.11 -18.62
C ALA A 129 -1.03 -26.21 -19.47
N GLU A 130 -1.45 -26.31 -20.73
CA GLU A 130 -0.87 -27.26 -21.67
C GLU A 130 0.65 -27.00 -21.85
N PRO A 131 1.46 -28.07 -22.00
CA PRO A 131 2.91 -27.94 -22.19
C PRO A 131 3.32 -27.08 -23.41
N SER A 132 2.43 -26.97 -24.40
CA SER A 132 2.60 -26.09 -25.57
C SER A 132 2.53 -24.61 -25.24
N MET A 133 1.81 -24.22 -24.17
CA MET A 133 1.61 -22.84 -23.71
C MET A 133 2.64 -22.39 -22.68
N VAL A 134 3.40 -23.32 -22.10
CA VAL A 134 4.36 -23.03 -21.02
C VAL A 134 5.77 -23.22 -21.54
N SER A 135 6.54 -22.14 -21.54
CA SER A 135 7.99 -22.15 -21.77
C SER A 135 8.73 -21.76 -20.48
N GLY A 136 10.03 -22.03 -20.42
CA GLY A 136 10.86 -21.58 -19.31
C GLY A 136 10.88 -20.05 -19.11
N GLN A 137 10.37 -19.28 -20.06
CA GLN A 137 10.32 -17.81 -20.03
C GLN A 137 8.92 -17.25 -19.78
N THR A 138 7.87 -18.09 -19.72
CA THR A 138 6.47 -17.62 -19.61
C THR A 138 6.24 -16.71 -18.41
N VAL A 139 6.75 -17.07 -17.25
CA VAL A 139 6.62 -16.25 -16.02
C VAL A 139 7.42 -14.96 -16.15
N PHE A 140 8.63 -15.02 -16.67
CA PHE A 140 9.46 -13.82 -16.90
C PHE A 140 8.79 -12.84 -17.86
N LEU A 141 8.23 -13.33 -18.96
CA LEU A 141 7.52 -12.51 -19.95
C LEU A 141 6.26 -11.88 -19.34
N ALA A 142 5.51 -12.60 -18.50
CA ALA A 142 4.37 -12.04 -17.79
C ALA A 142 4.80 -10.89 -16.87
N PHE A 143 5.88 -11.06 -16.09
CA PHE A 143 6.41 -10.00 -15.22
C PHE A 143 7.01 -8.82 -15.98
N SER A 144 7.49 -8.99 -17.20
CA SER A 144 8.01 -7.89 -18.02
C SER A 144 6.92 -7.13 -18.77
N ARG A 145 5.83 -7.78 -19.19
CA ARG A 145 4.82 -7.20 -20.10
C ARG A 145 3.54 -6.74 -19.41
N VAL A 146 3.14 -7.38 -18.32
CA VAL A 146 1.94 -6.99 -17.58
C VAL A 146 2.26 -5.84 -16.64
N ALA A 147 1.63 -4.69 -16.86
CA ALA A 147 1.93 -3.44 -16.15
C ALA A 147 1.91 -3.55 -14.61
N LEU A 148 0.96 -4.30 -14.05
CA LEU A 148 0.89 -4.53 -12.61
C LEU A 148 2.07 -5.39 -12.11
N LEU A 149 2.34 -6.51 -12.79
CA LEU A 149 3.43 -7.42 -12.41
C LEU A 149 4.80 -6.75 -12.56
N HIS A 150 4.97 -5.97 -13.64
CA HIS A 150 6.17 -5.17 -13.86
C HIS A 150 6.38 -4.13 -12.77
N ALA A 151 5.31 -3.45 -12.32
CA ALA A 151 5.39 -2.50 -11.21
C ALA A 151 5.70 -3.19 -9.87
N LEU A 152 5.18 -4.40 -9.63
CA LEU A 152 5.48 -5.18 -8.42
C LEU A 152 6.95 -5.63 -8.38
N LEU A 153 7.51 -6.06 -9.50
CA LEU A 153 8.90 -6.50 -9.62
C LEU A 153 9.56 -5.86 -10.85
N PRO A 154 10.03 -4.62 -10.77
CA PRO A 154 10.71 -3.95 -11.88
C PRO A 154 12.11 -4.53 -12.06
N LEU A 155 12.24 -5.48 -13.00
CA LEU A 155 13.49 -6.24 -13.21
C LEU A 155 14.60 -5.40 -13.85
N GLU A 156 14.25 -4.44 -14.71
CA GLU A 156 15.22 -3.67 -15.50
C GLU A 156 15.32 -2.20 -15.10
N GLU A 157 14.28 -1.65 -14.44
CA GLU A 157 14.17 -0.22 -14.18
C GLU A 157 14.42 0.13 -12.71
N THR A 158 15.66 0.48 -12.37
CA THR A 158 16.03 0.96 -11.03
C THR A 158 15.18 2.15 -10.57
N PHE A 159 14.76 3.01 -11.51
CA PHE A 159 13.90 4.15 -11.23
C PHE A 159 12.56 3.75 -10.60
N LEU A 160 11.95 2.66 -11.06
CA LEU A 160 10.69 2.16 -10.50
C LEU A 160 10.83 1.67 -9.06
N TRP A 161 11.99 1.14 -8.67
CA TRP A 161 12.27 0.79 -7.27
C TRP A 161 12.23 2.03 -6.36
N PHE A 162 12.88 3.12 -6.79
CA PHE A 162 12.82 4.39 -6.05
C PHE A 162 11.39 4.93 -5.99
N ARG A 163 10.68 4.95 -7.12
CA ARG A 163 9.28 5.38 -7.18
C ARG A 163 8.41 4.58 -6.20
N ASN A 164 8.51 3.26 -6.21
CA ASN A 164 7.72 2.39 -5.34
C ASN A 164 8.07 2.59 -3.85
N ALA A 165 9.33 2.81 -3.51
CA ALA A 165 9.72 3.16 -2.16
C ALA A 165 9.08 4.48 -1.69
N PHE A 166 9.05 5.51 -2.55
CA PHE A 166 8.36 6.77 -2.24
C PHE A 166 6.85 6.59 -2.13
N PHE A 167 6.22 5.70 -2.92
CA PHE A 167 4.81 5.37 -2.77
C PHE A 167 4.51 4.80 -1.39
N VAL A 168 5.30 3.83 -0.93
CA VAL A 168 5.16 3.23 0.40
C VAL A 168 5.30 4.29 1.51
N LEU A 169 6.31 5.16 1.41
CA LEU A 169 6.55 6.21 2.39
C LEU A 169 5.46 7.27 2.41
N ALA A 170 5.01 7.73 1.23
CA ALA A 170 3.97 8.75 1.12
C ALA A 170 2.61 8.25 1.59
N LEU A 171 2.23 7.01 1.22
CA LEU A 171 1.00 6.37 1.70
C LEU A 171 1.02 6.18 3.22
N GLY A 172 2.15 5.73 3.77
CA GLY A 172 2.31 5.60 5.21
C GLY A 172 2.16 6.94 5.95
N ALA A 173 2.76 8.01 5.41
CA ALA A 173 2.64 9.36 5.95
C ALA A 173 1.22 9.92 5.83
N ALA A 174 0.55 9.73 4.69
CA ALA A 174 -0.82 10.19 4.47
C ALA A 174 -1.81 9.50 5.44
N CYS A 175 -1.66 8.18 5.65
CA CYS A 175 -2.45 7.45 6.65
C CYS A 175 -2.17 7.94 8.08
N ALA A 176 -0.92 8.30 8.41
CA ALA A 176 -0.56 8.82 9.73
C ALA A 176 -1.01 10.27 9.93
N ALA A 177 -1.09 11.07 8.87
CA ALA A 177 -1.53 12.46 8.92
C ALA A 177 -3.05 12.59 9.16
N LEU A 178 -3.85 11.62 8.72
CA LEU A 178 -5.31 11.66 8.84
C LEU A 178 -5.80 11.86 10.28
N PRO A 179 -5.40 11.05 11.28
CA PRO A 179 -5.82 11.26 12.68
C PRO A 179 -5.30 12.60 13.24
N TYR A 180 -4.14 13.05 12.82
CA TYR A 180 -3.59 14.34 13.22
C TYR A 180 -4.43 15.52 12.72
N ARG A 181 -4.81 15.52 11.43
CA ARG A 181 -5.68 16.54 10.85
C ARG A 181 -7.10 16.51 11.41
N GLN A 182 -7.66 15.32 11.60
CA GLN A 182 -9.00 15.15 12.17
C GLN A 182 -9.10 15.77 13.58
N ARG A 183 -8.10 15.61 14.44
CA ARG A 183 -8.05 16.26 15.76
C ARG A 183 -8.05 17.78 15.68
N ARG A 184 -7.55 18.34 14.57
CA ARG A 184 -7.54 19.79 14.29
C ARG A 184 -8.74 20.25 13.47
N ARG A 185 -9.74 19.39 13.27
CA ARG A 185 -10.93 19.66 12.45
C ARG A 185 -10.60 20.07 11.01
N ARG A 186 -9.46 19.62 10.45
CA ARG A 186 -9.06 19.82 9.08
C ARG A 186 -9.35 18.57 8.24
N LEU A 187 -9.69 18.75 6.96
CA LEU A 187 -9.89 17.64 6.01
C LEU A 187 -8.55 16.94 5.74
N GLY A 188 -8.54 15.62 5.87
CA GLY A 188 -7.39 14.77 5.53
C GLY A 188 -7.48 14.30 4.07
N TRP A 189 -7.36 15.23 3.13
CA TRP A 189 -7.45 14.95 1.69
C TRP A 189 -6.24 14.18 1.15
N GLU A 190 -5.11 14.20 1.86
CA GLU A 190 -3.86 13.61 1.43
C GLU A 190 -3.97 12.10 1.23
N ILE A 191 -4.73 11.41 2.08
CA ILE A 191 -4.93 9.97 1.92
C ILE A 191 -5.70 9.66 0.64
N ALA A 192 -6.73 10.45 0.30
CA ALA A 192 -7.48 10.27 -0.92
C ALA A 192 -6.61 10.56 -2.16
N ALA A 193 -5.83 11.65 -2.12
CA ALA A 193 -4.90 11.98 -3.19
C ALA A 193 -3.80 10.90 -3.35
N ALA A 194 -3.19 10.44 -2.26
CA ALA A 194 -2.17 9.40 -2.29
C ALA A 194 -2.73 8.07 -2.82
N CYS A 195 -3.94 7.67 -2.41
CA CYS A 195 -4.60 6.48 -2.95
C CYS A 195 -4.90 6.62 -4.45
N THR A 196 -5.37 7.79 -4.90
CA THR A 196 -5.63 8.04 -6.32
C THR A 196 -4.35 7.97 -7.15
N VAL A 197 -3.28 8.65 -6.71
CA VAL A 197 -1.98 8.60 -7.40
C VAL A 197 -1.42 7.18 -7.40
N ALA A 198 -1.58 6.41 -6.31
CA ALA A 198 -1.13 5.02 -6.25
C ALA A 198 -1.94 4.12 -7.20
N LEU A 199 -3.26 4.21 -7.23
CA LEU A 199 -4.09 3.37 -8.09
C LEU A 199 -3.82 3.57 -9.58
N PHE A 200 -3.63 4.81 -10.01
CA PHE A 200 -3.41 5.14 -11.42
C PHE A 200 -1.93 5.18 -11.81
N GLY A 201 -1.04 5.49 -10.88
CA GLY A 201 0.39 5.64 -11.14
C GLY A 201 1.22 4.40 -10.78
N PHE A 202 0.70 3.43 -10.01
CA PHE A 202 1.47 2.23 -9.66
C PHE A 202 1.61 1.27 -10.83
N PRO A 203 0.53 0.90 -11.59
CA PRO A 203 0.68 0.08 -12.78
C PRO A 203 1.52 0.82 -13.82
N ALA A 204 2.71 0.35 -14.08
CA ALA A 204 3.66 0.99 -14.98
C ALA A 204 3.97 0.06 -16.15
N GLY A 205 3.62 0.47 -17.36
CA GLY A 205 4.11 -0.18 -18.57
C GLY A 205 5.58 0.15 -18.82
N VAL A 206 6.27 -0.74 -19.51
CA VAL A 206 7.65 -0.53 -19.94
C VAL A 206 7.74 0.75 -20.79
N GLY A 207 8.69 1.63 -20.49
CA GLY A 207 8.94 2.85 -21.25
C GLY A 207 8.05 4.05 -20.93
N GLN A 208 7.18 3.99 -19.92
CA GLN A 208 6.32 5.10 -19.50
C GLN A 208 7.04 6.07 -18.54
N TRP A 209 8.17 6.63 -18.94
CA TRP A 209 9.00 7.50 -18.11
C TRP A 209 8.27 8.74 -17.59
N GLU A 210 7.47 9.40 -18.46
CA GLU A 210 6.76 10.63 -18.10
C GLU A 210 5.72 10.39 -17.00
N GLY A 211 4.86 9.38 -17.15
CA GLY A 211 3.85 9.03 -16.17
C GLY A 211 4.46 8.60 -14.83
N ASN A 212 5.55 7.83 -14.89
CA ASN A 212 6.29 7.38 -13.71
C ASN A 212 6.96 8.55 -12.98
N GLY A 213 7.52 9.53 -13.73
CA GLY A 213 8.11 10.73 -13.17
C GLY A 213 7.07 11.64 -12.50
N ILE A 214 5.93 11.86 -13.14
CA ILE A 214 4.83 12.67 -12.57
C ILE A 214 4.30 12.01 -11.29
N SER A 215 4.05 10.71 -11.31
CA SER A 215 3.55 10.00 -10.12
C SER A 215 4.54 10.04 -8.95
N LEU A 216 5.85 9.94 -9.22
CA LEU A 216 6.89 10.11 -8.21
C LEU A 216 6.86 11.52 -7.63
N LEU A 217 6.83 12.57 -8.47
CA LEU A 217 6.80 13.97 -8.02
C LEU A 217 5.57 14.25 -7.15
N LEU A 218 4.39 13.75 -7.54
CA LEU A 218 3.18 13.89 -6.74
C LEU A 218 3.30 13.19 -5.38
N MET A 219 3.88 11.99 -5.32
CA MET A 219 4.08 11.28 -4.05
C MET A 219 5.10 11.99 -3.15
N VAL A 220 6.19 12.51 -3.72
CA VAL A 220 7.16 13.33 -2.96
C VAL A 220 6.49 14.59 -2.42
N PHE A 221 5.69 15.27 -3.24
CA PHE A 221 4.94 16.45 -2.80
C PHE A 221 4.00 16.11 -1.63
N LEU A 222 3.20 15.04 -1.74
CA LEU A 222 2.30 14.61 -0.67
C LEU A 222 3.04 14.22 0.61
N LEU A 223 4.19 13.57 0.48
CA LEU A 223 5.05 13.23 1.62
C LEU A 223 5.55 14.49 2.34
N LEU A 224 6.04 15.46 1.57
CA LEU A 224 6.52 16.74 2.13
C LEU A 224 5.39 17.52 2.77
N GLU A 225 4.19 17.55 2.18
CA GLU A 225 3.00 18.20 2.74
C GLU A 225 2.58 17.56 4.07
N CYS A 226 2.57 16.23 4.17
CA CYS A 226 2.31 15.52 5.42
C CYS A 226 3.36 15.85 6.51
N CYS A 227 4.64 15.86 6.13
CA CYS A 227 5.73 16.21 7.04
C CYS A 227 5.64 17.67 7.48
N PHE A 228 5.42 18.59 6.56
CA PHE A 228 5.30 20.02 6.86
C PHE A 228 4.11 20.31 7.78
N CYS A 229 2.98 19.63 7.56
CA CYS A 229 1.81 19.76 8.41
C CYS A 229 2.09 19.41 9.89
N VAL A 230 2.97 18.42 10.14
CA VAL A 230 3.25 17.94 11.51
C VAL A 230 4.46 18.63 12.13
N TYR A 231 5.51 18.86 11.34
CA TYR A 231 6.79 19.39 11.83
C TYR A 231 6.94 20.89 11.62
N GLY A 232 6.14 21.52 10.73
CA GLY A 232 6.20 22.94 10.45
C GLY A 232 5.70 23.84 11.59
N ARG A 233 5.88 25.15 11.42
CA ARG A 233 5.58 26.19 12.43
C ARG A 233 4.16 26.15 13.00
N GLU A 234 3.18 25.69 12.23
CA GLU A 234 1.80 25.56 12.72
C GLU A 234 1.64 24.51 13.83
N GLY A 235 2.58 23.54 13.93
CA GLY A 235 2.62 22.57 15.01
C GLY A 235 3.09 23.16 16.37
N GLU A 236 3.80 24.27 16.35
CA GLU A 236 4.37 24.89 17.58
C GLU A 236 3.38 25.81 18.28
N LEU A 237 2.57 26.57 17.53
CA LEU A 237 1.62 27.56 18.09
C LEU A 237 0.49 26.94 18.95
N VAL A 238 0.23 25.62 18.83
CA VAL A 238 -0.78 24.92 19.63
C VAL A 238 -0.19 24.31 20.91
N ASN A 239 1.12 24.09 20.96
CA ASN A 239 1.80 23.55 22.16
C ASN A 239 2.15 24.63 23.21
N GLU A 240 2.15 25.91 22.83
CA GLU A 240 2.42 27.02 23.76
C GLU A 240 1.17 27.53 24.49
N GLY A 241 -0.02 27.01 24.13
CA GLY A 241 -1.32 27.43 24.71
C GLY A 241 -1.98 26.41 25.65
N THR A 242 -1.28 25.36 26.05
CA THR A 242 -1.73 24.36 27.04
C THR A 242 -0.75 24.23 28.19
#